data_98dda1bd9af7a472cb3880fcec18ebbc
#
_entry.id   98dda1bd9af7a472cb3880fcec18ebbc
#
_cell.length_a   1.000
_cell.length_b   1.000
_cell.length_c   1.000
_cell.angle_alpha   90.00
_cell.angle_beta   90.00
_cell.angle_gamma   90.00
#
_symmetry.space_group_name_H-M   'P 1'
#
loop_
_entity.id
_entity.type
_entity.pdbx_description
1 polymer ?
#
loop_
_entity_poly.entity_id
_entity_poly.type
_entity_poly.pdbx_seq_one_letter_code
_entity_poly.pdbx_strand_id
1 'polypeptide(L)' 'MLFITIQELEAAINYWRSHSPARGEELVLSKEAAALAKPYALMIVQGSQRIPIDILDETCKEALAKFLAVRNSL' A
#
# COMPACT_ATOMS: atom_id res chain seq x y z
N MET A 1 -18.55 2.93 -5.06
CA MET A 1 -17.49 2.82 -4.07
C MET A 1 -16.44 1.84 -4.57
N LEU A 2 -15.17 2.22 -4.48
CA LEU A 2 -14.08 1.36 -4.92
C LEU A 2 -13.48 0.61 -3.73
N PHE A 3 -13.07 -0.61 -4.00
CA PHE A 3 -12.40 -1.46 -3.02
C PHE A 3 -11.00 -1.79 -3.50
N ILE A 4 -10.12 -2.07 -2.55
CA ILE A 4 -8.79 -2.59 -2.86
C ILE A 4 -8.68 -3.97 -2.23
N THR A 5 -8.13 -4.93 -2.98
CA THR A 5 -7.94 -6.28 -2.46
C THR A 5 -6.65 -6.35 -1.67
N ILE A 6 -6.55 -7.39 -0.82
CA ILE A 6 -5.32 -7.59 -0.04
C ILE A 6 -4.13 -7.87 -0.96
N GLN A 7 -4.35 -8.55 -2.09
CA GLN A 7 -3.28 -8.80 -3.05
C GLN A 7 -2.79 -7.53 -3.72
N GLU A 8 -3.71 -6.62 -4.04
CA GLU A 8 -3.34 -5.33 -4.62
C GLU A 8 -2.57 -4.48 -3.63
N LEU A 9 -2.98 -4.51 -2.38
CA LEU A 9 -2.30 -3.77 -1.33
C LEU A 9 -0.88 -4.29 -1.12
N GLU A 10 -0.73 -5.61 -1.13
CA GLU A 10 0.58 -6.26 -1.03
C GLU A 10 1.47 -5.86 -2.21
N ALA A 11 0.92 -5.86 -3.42
CA ALA A 11 1.67 -5.45 -4.60
C ALA A 11 2.12 -3.99 -4.50
N ALA A 12 1.26 -3.12 -3.99
CA ALA A 12 1.60 -1.72 -3.80
C ALA A 12 2.72 -1.53 -2.78
N ILE A 13 2.67 -2.29 -1.69
CA ILE A 13 3.73 -2.24 -0.67
C ILE A 13 5.06 -2.66 -1.30
N ASN A 14 5.06 -3.74 -2.05
CA ASN A 14 6.26 -4.24 -2.71
C ASN A 14 6.81 -3.24 -3.73
N TYR A 15 5.92 -2.59 -4.45
CA TYR A 15 6.30 -1.54 -5.38
C TYR A 15 7.08 -0.43 -4.66
N TRP A 16 6.53 0.08 -3.56
CA TRP A 16 7.16 1.16 -2.84
C TRP A 16 8.46 0.75 -2.16
N ARG A 17 8.53 -0.49 -1.69
CA ARG A 17 9.77 -1.00 -1.10
C ARG A 17 10.88 -1.10 -2.14
N SER A 18 10.54 -1.40 -3.38
CA SER A 18 11.51 -1.48 -4.47
C SER A 18 11.92 -0.11 -4.99
N HIS A 19 10.99 0.85 -5.01
CA HIS A 19 11.22 2.16 -5.64
C HIS A 19 11.65 3.23 -4.65
N SER A 20 11.47 3.00 -3.37
CA SER A 20 11.87 3.94 -2.33
C SER A 20 12.49 3.18 -1.18
N PRO A 21 13.62 2.50 -1.42
CA PRO A 21 14.25 1.72 -0.34
C PRO A 21 14.80 2.64 0.73
N ALA A 22 14.75 2.17 1.95
CA ALA A 22 15.31 2.89 3.07
C ALA A 22 16.83 2.96 2.92
N ARG A 23 17.40 4.11 3.14
CA ARG A 23 18.83 4.29 2.99
C ARG A 23 19.54 4.05 4.31
N GLY A 24 20.41 3.07 4.31
CA GLY A 24 21.25 2.79 5.47
C GLY A 24 20.50 2.20 6.66
N GLU A 25 19.21 2.10 6.58
CA GLU A 25 18.39 1.59 7.67
C GLU A 25 17.44 0.57 7.11
N GLU A 26 17.84 -0.66 7.12
CA GLU A 26 17.13 -1.73 6.44
C GLU A 26 15.73 -2.00 6.98
N LEU A 27 15.48 -1.61 8.23
CA LEU A 27 14.20 -1.85 8.87
C LEU A 27 13.24 -0.69 8.75
N VAL A 28 13.68 0.43 8.18
CA VAL A 28 12.83 1.61 8.03
C VAL A 28 12.17 1.58 6.67
N LEU A 29 10.85 1.50 6.68
CA LEU A 29 10.08 1.56 5.44
C LEU A 29 9.95 3.01 4.99
N SER A 30 9.76 3.21 3.67
CA SER A 30 9.41 4.53 3.16
C SER A 30 8.07 4.95 3.77
N LYS A 31 7.80 6.25 3.72
CA LYS A 31 6.54 6.80 4.21
C LYS A 31 5.34 6.11 3.53
N GLU A 32 5.44 5.91 2.22
CA GLU A 32 4.37 5.31 1.45
C GLU A 32 4.17 3.84 1.81
N ALA A 33 5.26 3.08 1.89
CA ALA A 33 5.15 1.67 2.24
C ALA A 33 4.61 1.50 3.66
N ALA A 34 5.05 2.34 4.59
CA ALA A 34 4.58 2.29 5.97
C ALA A 34 3.09 2.60 6.05
N ALA A 35 2.62 3.59 5.28
CA ALA A 35 1.20 3.94 5.26
C ALA A 35 0.35 2.80 4.73
N LEU A 36 0.82 2.13 3.69
CA LEU A 36 0.10 1.00 3.10
C LEU A 36 0.12 -0.23 3.99
N ALA A 37 1.17 -0.40 4.79
CA ALA A 37 1.31 -1.56 5.66
C ALA A 37 0.26 -1.59 6.77
N LYS A 38 -0.21 -0.43 7.21
CA LYS A 38 -1.20 -0.36 8.30
C LYS A 38 -2.51 -1.05 7.94
N PRO A 39 -3.19 -0.67 6.86
CA PRO A 39 -4.42 -1.36 6.49
C PRO A 39 -4.16 -2.81 6.09
N TYR A 40 -3.00 -3.09 5.52
CA TYR A 40 -2.64 -4.46 5.15
C TYR A 40 -2.61 -5.36 6.39
N ALA A 41 -1.92 -4.93 7.44
CA ALA A 41 -1.84 -5.70 8.68
C ALA A 41 -3.23 -5.88 9.30
N LEU A 42 -4.05 -4.84 9.27
CA LEU A 42 -5.40 -4.92 9.81
C LEU A 42 -6.24 -5.94 9.05
N MET A 43 -6.11 -5.96 7.72
CA MET A 43 -6.82 -6.94 6.90
C MET A 43 -6.41 -8.37 7.24
N ILE A 44 -5.12 -8.59 7.46
CA ILE A 44 -4.61 -9.91 7.84
C ILE A 44 -5.25 -10.36 9.16
N VAL A 45 -5.23 -9.47 10.16
CA VAL A 45 -5.78 -9.78 11.49
C VAL A 45 -7.28 -10.07 11.41
N GLN A 46 -8.01 -9.30 10.62
CA GLN A 46 -9.45 -9.44 10.48
C GLN A 46 -9.87 -10.52 9.50
N GLY A 47 -8.94 -11.05 8.73
CA GLY A 47 -9.27 -12.03 7.69
C GLY A 47 -10.02 -11.41 6.52
N SER A 48 -9.86 -10.12 6.30
CA SER A 48 -10.56 -9.41 5.22
C SER A 48 -9.84 -9.61 3.90
N GLN A 49 -10.62 -9.74 2.82
CA GLN A 49 -10.08 -9.90 1.47
C GLN A 49 -9.95 -8.57 0.74
N ARG A 50 -10.73 -7.58 1.14
CA ARG A 50 -10.74 -6.27 0.50
C ARG A 50 -11.27 -5.24 1.48
N ILE A 51 -10.93 -3.97 1.22
CA ILE A 51 -11.46 -2.85 2.03
C ILE A 51 -11.83 -1.71 1.09
N PRO A 52 -12.78 -0.86 1.50
CA PRO A 52 -13.10 0.34 0.73
C PRO A 52 -11.91 1.30 0.75
N ILE A 53 -11.60 1.87 -0.39
CA ILE A 53 -10.51 2.85 -0.49
C ILE A 53 -10.82 4.08 0.36
N ASP A 54 -12.08 4.42 0.52
CA ASP A 54 -12.51 5.62 1.24
C ASP A 54 -12.09 5.64 2.70
N ILE A 55 -11.85 4.48 3.32
CA ILE A 55 -11.46 4.46 4.73
C ILE A 55 -9.97 4.61 4.95
N LEU A 56 -9.19 4.66 3.88
CA LEU A 56 -7.74 4.82 3.96
C LEU A 56 -7.39 6.28 4.22
N ASP A 57 -6.26 6.54 4.89
CA ASP A 57 -5.84 7.92 5.10
C ASP A 57 -5.26 8.51 3.81
N GLU A 58 -4.99 9.81 3.83
CA GLU A 58 -4.53 10.52 2.65
C GLU A 58 -3.21 10.00 2.11
N THR A 59 -2.24 9.74 2.98
CA THR A 59 -0.94 9.23 2.55
C THR A 59 -1.11 7.89 1.86
N CYS A 60 -1.94 7.03 2.42
CA CYS A 60 -2.21 5.71 1.87
C CYS A 60 -2.90 5.83 0.50
N LYS A 61 -3.89 6.71 0.39
CA LYS A 61 -4.59 6.92 -0.87
C LYS A 61 -3.65 7.43 -1.95
N GLU A 62 -2.78 8.38 -1.61
CA GLU A 62 -1.83 8.92 -2.57
C GLU A 62 -0.83 7.88 -3.05
N ALA A 63 -0.31 7.09 -2.10
CA ALA A 63 0.64 6.05 -2.44
C ALA A 63 0.00 5.01 -3.35
N LEU A 64 -1.24 4.65 -3.04
CA LEU A 64 -1.98 3.68 -3.83
C LEU A 64 -2.29 4.21 -5.22
N ALA A 65 -2.69 5.47 -5.33
CA ALA A 65 -3.00 6.10 -6.61
C ALA A 65 -1.78 6.11 -7.52
N LYS A 66 -0.60 6.42 -6.98
CA LYS A 66 0.64 6.41 -7.75
C LYS A 66 0.98 5.01 -8.24
N PHE A 67 0.80 4.01 -7.40
CA PHE A 67 1.04 2.63 -7.78
C PHE A 67 0.10 2.21 -8.91
N LEU A 68 -1.18 2.52 -8.79
CA LEU A 68 -2.16 2.13 -9.79
C LEU A 68 -1.91 2.84 -11.13
N ALA A 69 -1.48 4.09 -11.09
CA ALA A 69 -1.14 4.84 -12.30
C ALA A 69 0.03 4.18 -13.04
N VAL A 70 1.06 3.78 -12.30
CA VAL A 70 2.22 3.10 -12.91
C VAL A 70 1.81 1.76 -13.48
N ARG A 71 1.03 0.99 -12.72
CA ARG A 71 0.57 -0.33 -13.17
C ARG A 71 -0.26 -0.23 -14.44
N ASN A 72 -1.13 0.77 -14.52
CA ASN A 72 -2.02 0.92 -15.66
C ASN A 72 -1.34 1.49 -16.90
N SER A 73 -0.13 2.05 -16.75
CA SER A 73 0.59 2.60 -17.90
C SER A 73 1.56 1.60 -18.53
N LEU A 74 1.61 0.40 -18.01
CA LEU A 74 2.48 -0.64 -18.56
C LEU A 74 1.87 -1.34 -19.75
#